data_9e1dbe77ee0b64792ded6785d96084f0
#
_entry.id   9e1dbe77ee0b64792ded6785d96084f0
#
_cell.length_a   1.000
_cell.length_b   1.000
_cell.length_c   1.000
_cell.angle_alpha   90.00
_cell.angle_beta   90.00
_cell.angle_gamma   90.00
#
_symmetry.space_group_name_H-M   'P 1'
#
loop_
_entity.id
_entity.type
_entity.pdbx_description
1 polymer ?
#
loop_
_entity_poly.entity_id
_entity_poly.type
_entity_poly.pdbx_seq_one_letter_code
_entity_poly.pdbx_strand_id
1 'polypeptide(L)'
;MKYKFIRILCFTLLAAGIAACTPGMKSTTEKRYTFADILDISYTPDTLHRCYGWFTDAGSWMGFTLPERQQWVNGFCGPFSLDMFRRQWMAQSAAVVSFAKDTQEIFVPDSTCYYPGELYMSAHSTHGSITQRLNFTSASTALLRIEADTAEDLLFSGSQWGKDITVSVEQNSVIARHPSGETVTVTFTPNVELAKTDNNYTALVRSPRYPVNVALSLIHISEPTRRS
;
A
#
# COMPACT_ATOMS: atom_id res chain seq x y z
N MET A 1 33.80 -54.89 -32.54
CA MET A 1 34.22 -53.83 -31.63
C MET A 1 33.93 -52.38 -32.14
N LYS A 2 33.39 -52.19 -33.35
CA LYS A 2 33.15 -50.84 -33.93
C LYS A 2 31.78 -50.24 -33.62
N TYR A 3 30.80 -50.96 -33.17
CA TYR A 3 29.44 -50.47 -32.92
C TYR A 3 29.18 -49.92 -31.48
N LYS A 4 30.07 -50.27 -30.55
CA LYS A 4 29.92 -49.71 -29.16
C LYS A 4 30.38 -48.26 -29.02
N PHE A 5 31.31 -47.83 -29.87
CA PHE A 5 31.81 -46.43 -29.81
C PHE A 5 30.80 -45.41 -30.40
N ILE A 6 30.03 -45.81 -31.38
CA ILE A 6 29.03 -44.91 -32.02
C ILE A 6 27.84 -44.64 -31.11
N ARG A 7 27.44 -45.59 -30.26
CA ARG A 7 26.34 -45.39 -29.29
C ARG A 7 26.70 -44.46 -28.15
N ILE A 8 27.94 -44.42 -27.73
CA ILE A 8 28.39 -43.53 -26.65
C ILE A 8 28.52 -42.10 -27.17
N LEU A 9 28.93 -41.91 -28.42
CA LEU A 9 29.06 -40.56 -29.01
C LEU A 9 27.70 -39.90 -29.27
N CYS A 10 26.65 -40.66 -29.61
CA CYS A 10 25.31 -40.12 -29.77
C CYS A 10 24.64 -39.73 -28.45
N PHE A 11 24.95 -40.43 -27.35
CA PHE A 11 24.38 -40.06 -26.02
C PHE A 11 25.02 -38.80 -25.42
N THR A 12 26.30 -38.57 -25.69
CA THR A 12 26.98 -37.34 -25.21
C THR A 12 26.57 -36.09 -25.99
N LEU A 13 26.19 -36.20 -27.26
CA LEU A 13 25.67 -35.08 -28.05
C LEU A 13 24.22 -34.75 -27.73
N LEU A 14 23.42 -35.69 -27.24
CA LEU A 14 22.05 -35.45 -26.83
C LEU A 14 21.94 -34.76 -25.46
N ALA A 15 22.94 -35.00 -24.57
CA ALA A 15 22.97 -34.35 -23.24
C ALA A 15 23.41 -32.88 -23.27
N ALA A 16 24.12 -32.47 -24.33
CA ALA A 16 24.59 -31.09 -24.48
C ALA A 16 23.49 -30.11 -25.07
N GLY A 17 22.40 -30.68 -25.60
CA GLY A 17 21.35 -29.92 -26.26
C GLY A 17 20.21 -29.42 -25.34
N ILE A 18 20.16 -29.87 -24.08
CA ILE A 18 19.02 -29.52 -23.15
C ILE A 18 19.38 -28.37 -22.21
N ALA A 19 20.62 -27.88 -22.21
CA ALA A 19 21.06 -26.81 -21.31
C ALA A 19 20.86 -25.38 -21.85
N ALA A 20 20.13 -25.18 -22.96
CA ALA A 20 20.06 -23.88 -23.63
C ALA A 20 18.66 -23.29 -23.77
N CYS A 21 17.71 -23.68 -22.92
CA CYS A 21 16.41 -23.00 -22.84
C CYS A 21 15.91 -22.92 -21.41
N THR A 22 16.68 -22.30 -20.52
CA THR A 22 16.07 -21.53 -19.44
C THR A 22 15.68 -20.19 -20.07
N PRO A 23 14.38 -19.85 -20.19
CA PRO A 23 14.01 -18.50 -20.46
C PRO A 23 14.56 -17.69 -19.29
N GLY A 24 15.64 -16.97 -19.52
CA GLY A 24 16.10 -15.97 -18.59
C GLY A 24 14.87 -15.10 -18.29
N MET A 25 14.39 -15.18 -17.08
CA MET A 25 13.46 -14.21 -16.53
C MET A 25 14.18 -12.89 -16.70
N LYS A 26 13.92 -12.20 -17.82
CA LYS A 26 14.28 -10.80 -17.96
C LYS A 26 13.55 -10.13 -16.81
N SER A 27 14.28 -9.84 -15.75
CA SER A 27 13.88 -8.78 -14.85
C SER A 27 13.51 -7.61 -15.76
N THR A 28 12.24 -7.39 -15.96
CA THR A 28 11.72 -6.14 -16.48
C THR A 28 12.10 -5.13 -15.41
N THR A 29 13.32 -4.60 -15.54
CA THR A 29 13.69 -3.37 -14.85
C THR A 29 12.66 -2.37 -15.32
N GLU A 30 11.62 -2.20 -14.52
CA GLU A 30 10.58 -1.21 -14.73
C GLU A 30 11.33 0.09 -14.96
N LYS A 31 11.17 0.68 -16.13
CA LYS A 31 11.85 1.92 -16.50
C LYS A 31 11.40 2.95 -15.50
N ARG A 32 12.15 3.14 -14.42
CA ARG A 32 11.90 4.21 -13.46
C ARG A 32 11.98 5.50 -14.26
N TYR A 33 10.88 6.21 -14.33
CA TYR A 33 10.88 7.54 -14.88
C TYR A 33 11.86 8.37 -14.08
N THR A 34 12.88 8.90 -14.74
CA THR A 34 13.91 9.77 -14.14
C THR A 34 13.39 11.19 -13.98
N PHE A 35 12.11 11.39 -13.72
CA PHE A 35 11.61 12.69 -13.31
C PHE A 35 12.12 12.92 -11.89
N ALA A 36 12.82 14.05 -11.72
CA ALA A 36 13.25 14.44 -10.39
C ALA A 36 12.04 14.51 -9.46
N ASP A 37 12.17 13.94 -8.28
CA ASP A 37 11.26 14.15 -7.15
C ASP A 37 11.47 15.59 -6.66
N ILE A 38 10.78 16.53 -7.31
CA ILE A 38 10.92 17.96 -7.07
C ILE A 38 9.98 18.48 -5.98
N LEU A 39 9.05 17.64 -5.52
CA LEU A 39 8.07 18.00 -4.51
C LEU A 39 8.32 17.19 -3.25
N ASP A 40 8.81 17.87 -2.21
CA ASP A 40 8.79 17.28 -0.87
C ASP A 40 7.37 17.33 -0.31
N ILE A 41 6.72 16.18 -0.31
CA ILE A 41 5.40 15.99 0.28
C ILE A 41 5.47 15.03 1.48
N SER A 42 6.63 14.92 2.11
CA SER A 42 6.82 14.16 3.34
C SER A 42 6.26 14.97 4.51
N TYR A 43 5.25 14.43 5.16
CA TYR A 43 4.58 15.06 6.30
C TYR A 43 3.93 14.00 7.19
N THR A 44 4.16 14.10 8.49
CA THR A 44 3.44 13.28 9.46
C THR A 44 2.29 14.09 10.04
N PRO A 45 1.03 13.64 9.94
CA PRO A 45 -0.11 14.33 10.50
C PRO A 45 0.03 14.52 12.00
N ASP A 46 -0.10 15.75 12.44
CA ASP A 46 -0.34 16.06 13.83
C ASP A 46 -1.60 16.96 13.95
N THR A 47 -2.08 17.15 15.18
CA THR A 47 -3.32 17.89 15.44
C THR A 47 -3.17 19.41 15.25
N LEU A 48 -1.95 19.91 15.10
CA LEU A 48 -1.64 21.34 15.15
C LEU A 48 -1.13 21.89 13.83
N HIS A 49 -0.50 21.08 12.98
CA HIS A 49 0.13 21.55 11.75
C HIS A 49 -0.73 21.35 10.53
N ARG A 50 -0.75 22.36 9.67
CA ARG A 50 -1.34 22.26 8.34
C ARG A 50 -0.32 21.64 7.40
N CYS A 51 -0.72 20.58 6.70
CA CYS A 51 0.07 20.09 5.59
C CYS A 51 0.15 21.15 4.48
N TYR A 52 1.32 21.38 3.95
CA TYR A 52 1.55 22.33 2.86
C TYR A 52 1.42 21.71 1.47
N GLY A 53 1.40 20.39 1.38
CA GLY A 53 1.23 19.67 0.14
C GLY A 53 0.54 18.33 0.36
N TRP A 54 -0.32 17.97 -0.58
CA TRP A 54 -0.94 16.66 -0.63
C TRP A 54 -0.78 16.07 -2.02
N PHE A 55 -0.58 14.78 -2.06
CA PHE A 55 -0.82 14.03 -3.27
C PHE A 55 -2.32 13.84 -3.42
N THR A 56 -2.88 14.42 -4.45
CA THR A 56 -4.25 14.23 -4.87
C THR A 56 -4.30 14.20 -6.40
N ASP A 57 -5.15 13.36 -6.97
CA ASP A 57 -5.29 13.19 -8.42
C ASP A 57 -6.74 12.83 -8.76
N ALA A 58 -7.05 12.73 -10.06
CA ALA A 58 -8.37 12.37 -10.58
C ALA A 58 -9.54 13.23 -10.05
N GLY A 59 -9.27 14.48 -9.62
CA GLY A 59 -10.28 15.37 -9.01
C GLY A 59 -10.75 14.92 -7.64
N SER A 60 -9.94 14.17 -6.91
CA SER A 60 -10.29 13.63 -5.59
C SER A 60 -10.45 14.71 -4.54
N TRP A 61 -11.40 14.47 -3.63
CA TRP A 61 -11.60 15.25 -2.40
C TRP A 61 -10.79 14.72 -1.23
N MET A 62 -9.85 13.85 -1.47
CA MET A 62 -8.92 13.34 -0.48
C MET A 62 -7.48 13.48 -0.94
N GLY A 63 -6.56 13.58 0.02
CA GLY A 63 -5.15 13.66 -0.22
C GLY A 63 -4.35 12.73 0.69
N PHE A 64 -3.14 12.41 0.26
CA PHE A 64 -2.19 11.61 1.01
C PHE A 64 -0.84 12.30 1.04
N THR A 65 0.01 11.92 1.99
CA THR A 65 1.42 12.34 2.04
C THR A 65 2.32 11.15 2.31
N LEU A 66 3.60 11.34 2.05
CA LEU A 66 4.65 10.40 2.46
C LEU A 66 4.95 10.61 3.96
N PRO A 67 5.22 9.55 4.73
CA PRO A 67 5.65 9.70 6.11
C PRO A 67 7.05 10.32 6.21
N GLU A 68 7.26 11.14 7.22
CA GLU A 68 8.59 11.67 7.54
C GLU A 68 9.50 10.56 8.09
N ARG A 69 10.79 10.62 7.76
CA ARG A 69 11.77 9.61 8.22
C ARG A 69 11.90 9.54 9.74
N GLN A 70 11.76 10.66 10.44
CA GLN A 70 11.85 10.75 11.90
C GLN A 70 10.62 10.21 12.63
N GLN A 71 9.49 10.19 11.94
CA GLN A 71 8.20 9.71 12.45
C GLN A 71 7.64 8.65 11.50
N TRP A 72 8.47 7.66 11.19
CA TRP A 72 8.14 6.68 10.17
C TRP A 72 6.92 5.85 10.55
N VAL A 73 5.98 5.82 9.62
CA VAL A 73 4.85 4.89 9.60
C VAL A 73 4.95 4.09 8.31
N ASN A 74 4.90 2.76 8.40
CA ASN A 74 5.00 1.92 7.20
C ASN A 74 3.67 1.85 6.44
N GLY A 75 3.20 3.04 6.01
CA GLY A 75 1.98 3.29 5.26
C GLY A 75 1.90 4.74 4.83
N PHE A 76 1.15 5.06 3.77
CA PHE A 76 0.93 6.45 3.36
C PHE A 76 0.11 7.19 4.40
N CYS A 77 0.52 8.41 4.73
CA CYS A 77 -0.22 9.24 5.68
C CYS A 77 -1.52 9.74 5.05
N GLY A 78 -2.62 9.53 5.76
CA GLY A 78 -3.94 9.91 5.29
C GLY A 78 -4.99 8.81 5.38
N PRO A 79 -6.16 9.01 4.73
CA PRO A 79 -6.51 10.17 3.90
C PRO A 79 -6.74 11.46 4.69
N PHE A 80 -6.45 12.58 4.05
CA PHE A 80 -6.86 13.90 4.46
C PHE A 80 -8.12 14.29 3.68
N SER A 81 -9.18 14.72 4.37
CA SER A 81 -10.38 15.24 3.73
C SER A 81 -10.12 16.66 3.23
N LEU A 82 -10.33 16.89 1.94
CA LEU A 82 -10.17 18.19 1.27
C LEU A 82 -11.49 18.98 1.22
N ASP A 83 -12.51 18.55 1.96
CA ASP A 83 -13.76 19.32 2.05
C ASP A 83 -13.46 20.79 2.41
N MET A 84 -14.05 21.71 1.65
CA MET A 84 -13.78 23.14 1.79
C MET A 84 -14.11 23.69 3.18
N PHE A 85 -15.05 23.05 3.88
CA PHE A 85 -15.54 23.51 5.19
C PHE A 85 -14.91 22.77 6.36
N ARG A 86 -14.42 21.54 6.13
CA ARG A 86 -14.01 20.62 7.19
C ARG A 86 -12.74 19.85 6.82
N ARG A 87 -11.67 20.57 6.52
CA ARG A 87 -10.36 19.99 6.22
C ARG A 87 -9.81 19.30 7.45
N GLN A 88 -9.63 17.98 7.38
CA GLN A 88 -9.12 17.21 8.51
C GLN A 88 -8.43 15.93 8.10
N TRP A 89 -7.49 15.49 8.91
CA TRP A 89 -6.92 14.16 8.83
C TRP A 89 -7.93 13.13 9.33
N MET A 90 -8.25 12.15 8.50
CA MET A 90 -9.09 11.03 8.91
C MET A 90 -8.30 9.99 9.71
N ALA A 91 -7.03 9.81 9.39
CA ALA A 91 -6.07 8.99 10.14
C ALA A 91 -4.66 9.52 9.92
N GLN A 92 -3.71 9.16 10.78
CA GLN A 92 -2.30 9.28 10.43
C GLN A 92 -1.98 8.39 9.23
N SER A 93 -2.44 7.14 9.26
CA SER A 93 -2.46 6.25 8.10
C SER A 93 -3.66 5.31 8.22
N ALA A 94 -4.47 5.21 7.16
CA ALA A 94 -5.61 4.30 7.16
C ALA A 94 -5.19 2.84 6.94
N ALA A 95 -4.00 2.59 6.41
CA ALA A 95 -3.48 1.25 6.16
C ALA A 95 -1.96 1.22 6.36
N VAL A 96 -1.53 0.85 7.55
CA VAL A 96 -0.15 0.51 7.89
C VAL A 96 0.05 -0.97 7.63
N VAL A 97 1.15 -1.36 7.02
CA VAL A 97 1.48 -2.77 6.74
C VAL A 97 2.71 -3.21 7.50
N SER A 98 2.66 -4.42 8.05
CA SER A 98 3.77 -5.10 8.72
C SER A 98 3.79 -6.58 8.32
N PHE A 99 4.88 -7.29 8.64
CA PHE A 99 4.87 -8.74 8.63
C PHE A 99 4.12 -9.26 9.86
N ALA A 100 3.25 -10.25 9.68
CA ALA A 100 2.40 -10.77 10.76
C ALA A 100 3.22 -11.47 11.87
N LYS A 101 4.44 -11.85 11.57
CA LYS A 101 5.36 -12.56 12.47
C LYS A 101 5.83 -11.68 13.63
N ASP A 102 6.01 -10.39 13.38
CA ASP A 102 6.36 -9.40 14.39
C ASP A 102 5.67 -8.05 14.10
N THR A 103 4.58 -7.80 14.81
CA THR A 103 3.79 -6.58 14.64
C THR A 103 4.40 -5.34 15.30
N GLN A 104 5.44 -5.52 16.09
CA GLN A 104 6.20 -4.44 16.72
C GLN A 104 7.50 -4.13 15.98
N GLU A 105 7.72 -4.77 14.84
CA GLU A 105 8.91 -4.61 14.05
C GLU A 105 9.08 -3.19 13.54
N ILE A 106 10.32 -2.70 13.67
CA ILE A 106 10.68 -1.37 13.17
C ILE A 106 11.12 -1.49 11.71
N PHE A 107 10.42 -0.83 10.84
CA PHE A 107 10.81 -0.67 9.45
C PHE A 107 11.76 0.51 9.28
N VAL A 108 12.84 0.29 8.53
CA VAL A 108 13.79 1.32 8.14
C VAL A 108 13.45 1.80 6.73
N PRO A 109 13.18 3.09 6.53
CA PRO A 109 12.85 3.62 5.21
C PRO A 109 14.05 3.58 4.25
N ASP A 110 13.86 2.96 3.09
CA ASP A 110 14.84 2.94 2.00
C ASP A 110 14.65 4.10 1.05
N SER A 111 13.43 4.26 0.53
CA SER A 111 13.11 5.26 -0.47
C SER A 111 11.67 5.74 -0.32
N THR A 112 11.49 7.05 -0.51
CA THR A 112 10.18 7.69 -0.64
C THR A 112 10.25 8.63 -1.84
N CYS A 113 9.26 8.57 -2.73
CA CYS A 113 9.23 9.38 -3.93
C CYS A 113 7.81 9.80 -4.29
N TYR A 114 7.68 11.00 -4.81
CA TYR A 114 6.53 11.44 -5.55
C TYR A 114 6.82 11.29 -7.05
N TYR A 115 5.93 10.58 -7.74
CA TYR A 115 5.90 10.55 -9.20
C TYR A 115 4.58 11.14 -9.69
N PRO A 116 4.51 11.73 -10.89
CA PRO A 116 3.24 12.15 -11.46
C PRO A 116 2.24 10.99 -11.49
N GLY A 117 1.16 11.11 -10.72
CA GLY A 117 0.11 10.09 -10.60
C GLY A 117 0.40 8.95 -9.60
N GLU A 118 1.54 8.95 -8.89
CA GLU A 118 1.89 7.88 -7.97
C GLU A 118 2.70 8.38 -6.75
N LEU A 119 2.33 7.93 -5.56
CA LEU A 119 3.23 7.90 -4.41
C LEU A 119 3.92 6.54 -4.31
N TYR A 120 5.20 6.58 -4.02
CA TYR A 120 6.04 5.39 -3.85
C TYR A 120 6.77 5.45 -2.52
N MET A 121 6.80 4.33 -1.82
CA MET A 121 7.67 4.14 -0.67
C MET A 121 8.16 2.71 -0.59
N SER A 122 9.38 2.54 -0.07
CA SER A 122 9.93 1.23 0.28
C SER A 122 10.63 1.30 1.63
N ALA A 123 10.53 0.23 2.38
CA ALA A 123 11.17 0.08 3.67
C ALA A 123 11.52 -1.39 3.89
N HIS A 124 12.54 -1.64 4.68
CA HIS A 124 12.95 -2.98 5.06
C HIS A 124 12.94 -3.18 6.58
N SER A 125 12.85 -4.42 6.95
CA SER A 125 12.90 -4.90 8.32
C SER A 125 13.81 -6.15 8.41
N THR A 126 13.85 -6.80 9.56
CA THR A 126 14.58 -8.07 9.71
C THR A 126 13.91 -9.24 8.97
N HIS A 127 12.62 -9.10 8.61
CA HIS A 127 11.84 -10.13 7.93
C HIS A 127 11.75 -9.95 6.41
N GLY A 128 12.21 -8.81 5.89
CA GLY A 128 12.20 -8.53 4.45
C GLY A 128 11.90 -7.07 4.12
N SER A 129 11.69 -6.81 2.85
CA SER A 129 11.41 -5.47 2.32
C SER A 129 9.97 -5.40 1.82
N ILE A 130 9.31 -4.28 2.08
CA ILE A 130 7.97 -3.97 1.59
C ILE A 130 8.05 -2.73 0.71
N THR A 131 7.49 -2.85 -0.49
CA THR A 131 7.29 -1.74 -1.42
C THR A 131 5.81 -1.42 -1.51
N GLN A 132 5.49 -0.13 -1.45
CA GLN A 132 4.12 0.37 -1.50
C GLN A 132 3.99 1.44 -2.59
N ARG A 133 2.88 1.38 -3.34
CA ARG A 133 2.52 2.36 -4.38
C ARG A 133 1.08 2.76 -4.20
N LEU A 134 0.80 4.05 -4.30
CA LEU A 134 -0.56 4.58 -4.17
C LEU A 134 -0.89 5.44 -5.38
N ASN A 135 -1.99 5.08 -6.05
CA ASN A 135 -2.50 5.77 -7.23
C ASN A 135 -3.99 6.04 -7.06
N PHE A 136 -4.49 7.14 -7.59
CA PHE A 136 -5.93 7.37 -7.66
C PHE A 136 -6.54 6.62 -8.84
N THR A 137 -7.63 5.89 -8.57
CA THR A 137 -8.43 5.20 -9.60
C THR A 137 -9.72 5.94 -9.93
N SER A 138 -10.15 6.83 -9.03
CA SER A 138 -11.32 7.70 -9.23
C SER A 138 -11.24 8.91 -8.29
N ALA A 139 -12.20 9.83 -8.40
CA ALA A 139 -12.31 10.99 -7.51
C ALA A 139 -12.55 10.63 -6.03
N SER A 140 -12.95 9.43 -5.71
CA SER A 140 -13.23 8.98 -4.34
C SER A 140 -12.41 7.75 -3.90
N THR A 141 -11.52 7.23 -4.75
CA THR A 141 -10.82 5.97 -4.45
C THR A 141 -9.36 6.04 -4.90
N ALA A 142 -8.47 5.74 -3.97
CA ALA A 142 -7.07 5.45 -4.22
C ALA A 142 -6.82 3.95 -4.06
N LEU A 143 -5.94 3.39 -4.88
CA LEU A 143 -5.51 2.01 -4.83
C LEU A 143 -4.10 1.96 -4.24
N LEU A 144 -3.96 1.28 -3.12
CA LEU A 144 -2.70 0.93 -2.50
C LEU A 144 -2.28 -0.45 -3.00
N ARG A 145 -1.13 -0.51 -3.64
CA ARG A 145 -0.52 -1.73 -4.15
C ARG A 145 0.73 -2.04 -3.33
N ILE A 146 0.82 -3.27 -2.82
CA ILE A 146 1.88 -3.70 -1.93
C ILE A 146 2.59 -4.91 -2.53
N GLU A 147 3.91 -4.87 -2.51
CA GLU A 147 4.80 -5.97 -2.89
C GLU A 147 5.80 -6.19 -1.75
N ALA A 148 6.15 -7.45 -1.48
CA ALA A 148 7.23 -7.79 -0.58
C ALA A 148 8.15 -8.81 -1.25
N ASP A 149 9.39 -8.87 -0.81
CA ASP A 149 10.41 -9.80 -1.31
C ASP A 149 10.35 -11.18 -0.63
N THR A 150 9.42 -11.35 0.30
CA THR A 150 9.20 -12.59 1.04
C THR A 150 7.77 -13.10 0.89
N ALA A 151 7.53 -14.37 1.21
CA ALA A 151 6.20 -14.98 1.22
C ALA A 151 5.55 -14.97 2.61
N GLU A 152 6.05 -14.13 3.53
CA GLU A 152 5.51 -14.01 4.88
C GLU A 152 4.09 -13.40 4.84
N ASP A 153 3.28 -13.77 5.82
CA ASP A 153 1.95 -13.20 6.00
C ASP A 153 2.03 -11.70 6.31
N LEU A 154 1.11 -10.91 5.75
CA LEU A 154 1.04 -9.47 5.98
C LEU A 154 -0.08 -9.14 6.95
N LEU A 155 0.19 -8.22 7.86
CA LEU A 155 -0.79 -7.64 8.76
C LEU A 155 -0.98 -6.15 8.45
N PHE A 156 -2.23 -5.74 8.29
CA PHE A 156 -2.61 -4.34 8.14
C PHE A 156 -3.33 -3.84 9.39
N SER A 157 -3.16 -2.57 9.67
CA SER A 157 -3.90 -1.86 10.72
C SER A 157 -4.04 -0.37 10.37
N GLY A 158 -4.94 0.33 11.01
CA GLY A 158 -4.96 1.78 11.00
C GLY A 158 -3.99 2.36 12.04
N SER A 159 -3.51 3.56 11.81
CA SER A 159 -2.70 4.32 12.77
C SER A 159 -3.36 5.65 13.08
N GLN A 160 -3.56 5.91 14.38
CA GLN A 160 -4.04 7.18 14.91
C GLN A 160 -5.22 7.77 14.13
N TRP A 161 -6.38 7.13 14.24
CA TRP A 161 -7.63 7.67 13.69
C TRP A 161 -7.92 9.04 14.27
N GLY A 162 -8.46 9.92 13.44
CA GLY A 162 -8.81 11.28 13.82
C GLY A 162 -9.80 11.31 15.00
N LYS A 163 -9.86 12.46 15.66
CA LYS A 163 -10.77 12.67 16.77
C LYS A 163 -12.22 12.38 16.33
N ASP A 164 -12.98 11.73 17.20
CA ASP A 164 -14.40 11.41 17.02
C ASP A 164 -14.69 10.40 15.88
N ILE A 165 -13.66 9.81 15.25
CA ILE A 165 -13.85 8.75 14.26
C ILE A 165 -14.17 7.44 14.94
N THR A 166 -15.21 6.78 14.45
CA THR A 166 -15.63 5.43 14.89
C THR A 166 -15.30 4.41 13.81
N VAL A 167 -14.55 3.37 14.18
CA VAL A 167 -14.15 2.28 13.28
C VAL A 167 -15.08 1.08 13.46
N SER A 168 -15.54 0.53 12.34
CA SER A 168 -16.29 -0.73 12.27
C SER A 168 -15.70 -1.64 11.18
N VAL A 169 -15.96 -2.93 11.27
CA VAL A 169 -15.53 -3.95 10.30
C VAL A 169 -16.76 -4.60 9.70
N GLU A 170 -16.82 -4.67 8.39
CA GLU A 170 -17.93 -5.24 7.62
C GLU A 170 -17.37 -6.12 6.48
N GLN A 171 -17.61 -7.42 6.55
CA GLN A 171 -17.10 -8.39 5.55
C GLN A 171 -15.59 -8.27 5.29
N ASN A 172 -15.20 -7.72 4.14
CA ASN A 172 -13.80 -7.49 3.73
C ASN A 172 -13.40 -6.02 3.77
N SER A 173 -14.17 -5.18 4.46
CA SER A 173 -13.96 -3.73 4.53
C SER A 173 -13.94 -3.23 5.95
N VAL A 174 -13.10 -2.24 6.17
CA VAL A 174 -13.08 -1.42 7.38
C VAL A 174 -13.75 -0.09 7.05
N ILE A 175 -14.64 0.36 7.92
CA ILE A 175 -15.38 1.61 7.74
C ILE A 175 -15.11 2.50 8.93
N ALA A 176 -14.50 3.65 8.68
CA ALA A 176 -14.20 4.68 9.66
C ALA A 176 -15.07 5.91 9.38
N ARG A 177 -15.97 6.22 10.30
CA ARG A 177 -16.96 7.31 10.16
C ARG A 177 -16.67 8.44 11.12
N HIS A 178 -16.68 9.64 10.60
CA HIS A 178 -16.69 10.87 11.39
C HIS A 178 -18.14 11.37 11.53
N PRO A 179 -18.53 11.97 12.67
CA PRO A 179 -19.91 12.48 12.89
C PRO A 179 -20.38 13.51 11.87
N SER A 180 -19.46 14.19 11.18
CA SER A 180 -19.78 15.17 10.14
C SER A 180 -20.19 14.54 8.79
N GLY A 181 -20.12 13.21 8.66
CA GLY A 181 -20.54 12.46 7.47
C GLY A 181 -19.41 11.93 6.61
N GLU A 182 -18.15 12.37 6.83
CA GLU A 182 -17.02 11.78 6.13
C GLU A 182 -16.84 10.33 6.54
N THR A 183 -16.68 9.49 5.54
CA THR A 183 -16.51 8.06 5.75
C THR A 183 -15.33 7.56 4.92
N VAL A 184 -14.33 7.01 5.60
CA VAL A 184 -13.23 6.28 4.98
C VAL A 184 -13.58 4.80 4.95
N THR A 185 -13.40 4.19 3.79
CA THR A 185 -13.54 2.74 3.63
C THR A 185 -12.20 2.18 3.16
N VAL A 186 -11.68 1.18 3.89
CA VAL A 186 -10.50 0.41 3.52
C VAL A 186 -11.00 -0.97 3.09
N THR A 187 -10.93 -1.26 1.80
CA THR A 187 -11.41 -2.54 1.25
C THR A 187 -10.24 -3.40 0.81
N PHE A 188 -10.19 -4.60 1.34
CA PHE A 188 -9.19 -5.60 1.03
C PHE A 188 -9.65 -6.54 -0.07
N THR A 189 -8.69 -7.12 -0.80
CA THR A 189 -8.99 -8.22 -1.72
C THR A 189 -9.57 -9.42 -0.96
N PRO A 190 -10.29 -10.34 -1.63
CA PRO A 190 -10.80 -11.57 -1.01
C PRO A 190 -9.71 -12.36 -0.28
N ASN A 191 -10.08 -13.08 0.78
CA ASN A 191 -9.22 -13.91 1.63
C ASN A 191 -8.38 -13.15 2.68
N VAL A 192 -8.90 -12.05 3.19
CA VAL A 192 -8.35 -11.36 4.36
C VAL A 192 -9.13 -11.78 5.62
N GLU A 193 -8.42 -12.01 6.72
CA GLU A 193 -9.02 -12.21 8.04
C GLU A 193 -9.07 -10.85 8.74
N LEU A 194 -10.28 -10.25 8.77
CA LEU A 194 -10.52 -8.97 9.41
C LEU A 194 -11.01 -9.12 10.83
N ALA A 195 -10.42 -8.39 11.75
CA ALA A 195 -10.88 -8.29 13.13
C ALA A 195 -10.92 -6.82 13.58
N LYS A 196 -11.93 -6.47 14.38
CA LYS A 196 -12.00 -5.19 15.08
C LYS A 196 -11.20 -5.28 16.37
N THR A 197 -10.41 -4.25 16.67
CA THR A 197 -9.63 -4.13 17.90
C THR A 197 -9.85 -2.73 18.47
N ASP A 198 -10.64 -2.60 19.54
CA ASP A 198 -11.06 -1.32 20.11
C ASP A 198 -11.65 -0.37 19.03
N ASN A 199 -11.06 0.81 18.86
CA ASN A 199 -11.40 1.74 17.78
C ASN A 199 -10.42 1.63 16.60
N ASN A 200 -9.99 0.44 16.28
CA ASN A 200 -9.07 0.12 15.19
C ASN A 200 -9.45 -1.22 14.55
N TYR A 201 -8.62 -1.72 13.66
CA TYR A 201 -8.76 -3.00 13.01
C TYR A 201 -7.41 -3.70 12.84
N THR A 202 -7.47 -5.00 12.62
CA THR A 202 -6.39 -5.80 12.07
C THR A 202 -6.89 -6.58 10.87
N ALA A 203 -6.08 -6.65 9.81
CA ALA A 203 -6.39 -7.38 8.59
C ALA A 203 -5.20 -8.28 8.24
N LEU A 204 -5.36 -9.59 8.42
CA LEU A 204 -4.32 -10.57 8.15
C LEU A 204 -4.51 -11.14 6.74
N VAL A 205 -3.49 -11.00 5.90
CA VAL A 205 -3.39 -11.59 4.57
C VAL A 205 -2.42 -12.76 4.64
N ARG A 206 -2.94 -13.99 4.55
CA ARG A 206 -2.12 -15.21 4.61
C ARG A 206 -1.58 -15.57 3.24
N SER A 207 -0.32 -15.99 3.21
CA SER A 207 0.38 -16.45 1.99
C SER A 207 0.07 -15.53 0.81
N PRO A 208 0.43 -14.24 0.91
CA PRO A 208 0.00 -13.23 -0.05
C PRO A 208 0.47 -13.55 -1.45
N ARG A 209 -0.41 -13.37 -2.43
CA ARG A 209 -0.03 -13.33 -3.86
C ARG A 209 0.17 -11.87 -4.24
N TYR A 210 1.38 -11.52 -4.59
CA TYR A 210 1.72 -10.16 -4.95
C TYR A 210 1.28 -9.79 -6.37
N PRO A 211 0.84 -8.54 -6.58
CA PRO A 211 0.67 -7.50 -5.57
C PRO A 211 -0.59 -7.71 -4.71
N VAL A 212 -0.50 -7.38 -3.43
CA VAL A 212 -1.69 -7.22 -2.58
C VAL A 212 -2.26 -5.83 -2.84
N ASN A 213 -3.56 -5.76 -3.12
CA ASN A 213 -4.25 -4.51 -3.43
C ASN A 213 -5.25 -4.17 -2.33
N VAL A 214 -5.22 -2.91 -1.88
CA VAL A 214 -6.14 -2.35 -0.90
C VAL A 214 -6.75 -1.08 -1.49
N ALA A 215 -8.07 -1.00 -1.54
CA ALA A 215 -8.75 0.21 -1.99
C ALA A 215 -9.05 1.11 -0.78
N LEU A 216 -8.65 2.38 -0.88
CA LEU A 216 -8.90 3.42 0.10
C LEU A 216 -9.90 4.40 -0.50
N SER A 217 -11.11 4.47 0.05
CA SER A 217 -12.16 5.39 -0.45
C SER A 217 -12.54 6.39 0.62
N LEU A 218 -12.81 7.62 0.22
CA LEU A 218 -13.38 8.66 1.06
C LEU A 218 -14.67 9.17 0.43
N ILE A 219 -15.75 9.07 1.16
CA ILE A 219 -17.07 9.53 0.76
C ILE A 219 -17.55 10.56 1.79
N HIS A 220 -18.08 11.67 1.31
CA HIS A 220 -18.78 12.65 2.12
C HIS A 220 -20.28 12.50 1.85
N ILE A 221 -21.04 12.09 2.87
CA ILE A 221 -22.50 12.08 2.80
C ILE A 221 -22.98 13.42 3.36
N SER A 222 -23.19 14.41 2.49
CA SER A 222 -23.92 15.60 2.88
C SER A 222 -25.37 15.23 3.17
N GLU A 223 -25.84 15.46 4.40
CA GLU A 223 -27.28 15.41 4.66
C GLU A 223 -27.99 16.32 3.66
N PRO A 224 -29.08 15.85 3.02
CA PRO A 224 -29.87 16.72 2.17
C PRO A 224 -30.34 17.91 3.02
N THR A 225 -29.88 19.10 2.68
CA THR A 225 -30.30 20.35 3.32
C THR A 225 -31.82 20.36 3.26
N ARG A 226 -32.50 20.13 4.39
CA ARG A 226 -33.93 20.44 4.50
C ARG A 226 -34.06 21.90 4.20
N ARG A 227 -34.52 22.22 3.00
CA ARG A 227 -35.04 23.57 2.70
C ARG A 227 -36.28 23.75 3.58
N SER A 228 -36.11 24.49 4.64
CA SER A 228 -37.22 25.08 5.43
C SER A 228 -37.91 26.14 4.62
#